data_cc2de28548203f0812b8c8cf240864ab
#
_entry.id   cc2de28548203f0812b8c8cf240864ab
#
_cell.length_a   1.000
_cell.length_b   1.000
_cell.length_c   1.000
_cell.angle_alpha   90.00
_cell.angle_beta   90.00
_cell.angle_gamma   90.00
#
_symmetry.space_group_name_H-M   'P 1'
#
loop_
_entity.id
_entity.type
_entity.pdbx_description
1 polymer ?
#
loop_
_entity_poly.entity_id
_entity_poly.type
_entity_poly.pdbx_seq_one_letter_code
_entity_poly.pdbx_strand_id
1 'polypeptide(L)'
;MKKSIFLAAVAFMLMSVSASAQFMQSNGGSKAKASVEDVFNTVDLTYSPVTMKASYDGDSATEDLNGLSLNWAQARLLTDQLPVYLQYGAGVQFTWKTDTSSDDYYDVKVKNTTTFLTVKVPVNVLYNFAIPNTNLSVMPYVGLNAQIHVLGQSKTTTTYEDEKETSKMSYFSKDDMEDPYKRFVLGWQIGAMVSYEKYFVGIGYNGPVTSLYKNGDFKIQTSQVNISLGIMF
;
A
#
# COMPACT_ATOMS: atom_id res chain seq x y z
N MET A 1 8.50 13.28 21.18
CA MET A 1 7.15 13.55 20.67
C MET A 1 6.75 12.77 19.40
N LYS A 2 7.64 12.12 18.62
CA LYS A 2 7.29 11.42 17.36
C LYS A 2 6.68 10.02 17.53
N LYS A 3 6.87 9.35 18.67
CA LYS A 3 6.34 7.99 18.95
C LYS A 3 4.86 7.99 19.32
N SER A 4 4.34 9.07 19.89
CA SER A 4 2.94 9.18 20.35
C SER A 4 1.93 9.34 19.20
N ILE A 5 2.32 9.97 18.08
CA ILE A 5 1.42 10.19 16.93
C ILE A 5 1.17 8.87 16.19
N PHE A 6 2.19 8.01 16.10
CA PHE A 6 2.06 6.69 15.46
C PHE A 6 1.16 5.75 16.27
N LEU A 7 1.30 5.73 17.60
CA LEU A 7 0.43 4.94 18.46
C LEU A 7 -1.03 5.44 18.43
N ALA A 8 -1.23 6.76 18.32
CA ALA A 8 -2.57 7.35 18.21
C ALA A 8 -3.24 7.00 16.88
N ALA A 9 -2.51 6.97 15.76
CA ALA A 9 -3.05 6.58 14.45
C ALA A 9 -3.44 5.09 14.41
N VAL A 10 -2.61 4.21 14.98
CA VAL A 10 -2.91 2.77 15.10
C VAL A 10 -4.08 2.53 16.07
N ALA A 11 -4.15 3.26 17.20
CA ALA A 11 -5.26 3.17 18.16
C ALA A 11 -6.57 3.69 17.54
N PHE A 12 -6.53 4.76 16.72
CA PHE A 12 -7.71 5.27 16.02
C PHE A 12 -8.24 4.26 14.97
N MET A 13 -7.35 3.55 14.28
CA MET A 13 -7.74 2.45 13.38
C MET A 13 -8.39 1.28 14.14
N LEU A 14 -7.88 0.92 15.32
CA LEU A 14 -8.42 -0.18 16.14
C LEU A 14 -9.76 0.19 16.82
N MET A 15 -9.99 1.46 17.17
CA MET A 15 -11.24 1.89 17.79
C MET A 15 -12.40 2.02 16.79
N SER A 16 -12.13 2.27 15.50
CA SER A 16 -13.18 2.31 14.48
C SER A 16 -13.73 0.91 14.13
N VAL A 17 -13.00 -0.15 14.43
CA VAL A 17 -13.43 -1.55 14.21
C VAL A 17 -14.48 -1.99 15.23
N SER A 18 -14.51 -1.41 16.43
CA SER A 18 -15.44 -1.82 17.51
C SER A 18 -16.84 -1.22 17.42
N ALA A 19 -17.10 -0.25 16.52
CA ALA A 19 -18.37 0.45 16.47
C ALA A 19 -19.38 -0.06 15.44
N SER A 20 -19.03 -1.04 14.59
CA SER A 20 -19.91 -1.46 13.48
C SER A 20 -19.95 -2.98 13.25
N ALA A 21 -19.68 -3.79 14.26
CA ALA A 21 -19.91 -5.24 14.18
C ALA A 21 -21.40 -5.56 14.35
N GLN A 22 -22.25 -5.05 13.47
CA GLN A 22 -23.57 -5.62 13.26
C GLN A 22 -23.43 -6.75 12.26
N PHE A 23 -23.36 -7.96 12.79
CA PHE A 23 -23.42 -9.18 11.98
C PHE A 23 -24.68 -9.15 11.11
N MET A 24 -24.50 -9.36 9.80
CA MET A 24 -25.59 -9.71 8.92
C MET A 24 -26.27 -10.98 9.46
N GLN A 25 -27.43 -10.81 10.06
CA GLN A 25 -28.29 -11.92 10.43
C GLN A 25 -29.02 -12.36 9.15
N SER A 26 -28.55 -13.46 8.56
CA SER A 26 -29.24 -14.15 7.47
C SER A 26 -30.58 -14.66 8.00
N ASN A 27 -31.66 -13.88 7.82
CA ASN A 27 -32.99 -14.39 7.97
C ASN A 27 -33.37 -15.19 6.74
N GLY A 28 -33.48 -16.52 6.92
CA GLY A 28 -33.92 -17.44 5.90
C GLY A 28 -35.30 -17.11 5.35
N GLY A 29 -35.41 -17.21 4.01
CA GLY A 29 -36.68 -17.35 3.32
C GLY A 29 -37.24 -16.09 2.68
N SER A 30 -36.65 -15.64 1.60
CA SER A 30 -37.30 -14.94 0.47
C SER A 30 -36.22 -14.75 -0.60
N LYS A 31 -36.58 -14.89 -1.88
CA LYS A 31 -35.69 -14.64 -3.03
C LYS A 31 -35.01 -13.28 -2.86
N ALA A 32 -33.83 -13.27 -2.27
CA ALA A 32 -33.13 -12.04 -1.96
C ALA A 32 -32.69 -11.39 -3.27
N LYS A 33 -33.31 -10.28 -3.66
CA LYS A 33 -32.59 -9.21 -4.34
C LYS A 33 -31.37 -8.98 -3.48
N ALA A 34 -30.15 -9.14 -4.04
CA ALA A 34 -28.94 -8.78 -3.34
C ALA A 34 -29.15 -7.34 -2.83
N SER A 35 -29.32 -7.19 -1.52
CA SER A 35 -29.49 -5.88 -0.91
C SER A 35 -28.18 -5.15 -1.14
N VAL A 36 -28.22 -4.11 -1.95
CA VAL A 36 -27.09 -3.18 -2.11
C VAL A 36 -26.98 -2.49 -0.76
N GLU A 37 -25.93 -2.79 -0.01
CA GLU A 37 -25.66 -2.11 1.26
C GLU A 37 -25.21 -0.68 0.97
N ASP A 38 -25.78 0.30 1.65
CA ASP A 38 -25.43 1.70 1.48
C ASP A 38 -24.01 2.01 1.91
N VAL A 39 -23.50 1.25 2.86
CA VAL A 39 -22.14 1.40 3.42
C VAL A 39 -21.57 0.04 3.82
N PHE A 40 -20.34 -0.22 3.45
CA PHE A 40 -19.57 -1.35 3.98
C PHE A 40 -18.12 -0.95 4.27
N ASN A 41 -17.50 -1.67 5.17
CA ASN A 41 -16.10 -1.47 5.53
C ASN A 41 -15.27 -2.67 5.08
N THR A 42 -13.99 -2.43 4.81
CA THR A 42 -13.02 -3.48 4.51
C THR A 42 -11.79 -3.34 5.38
N VAL A 43 -11.22 -4.49 5.75
CA VAL A 43 -9.88 -4.58 6.33
C VAL A 43 -9.14 -5.65 5.56
N ASP A 44 -7.94 -5.34 5.09
CA ASP A 44 -7.14 -6.26 4.31
C ASP A 44 -5.65 -6.21 4.64
N LEU A 45 -5.01 -7.35 4.39
CA LEU A 45 -3.57 -7.50 4.31
C LEU A 45 -3.20 -7.57 2.83
N THR A 46 -2.28 -6.71 2.41
CA THR A 46 -1.86 -6.63 1.01
C THR A 46 -0.35 -6.84 0.87
N TYR A 47 0.03 -7.80 0.04
CA TYR A 47 1.39 -7.95 -0.47
C TYR A 47 1.57 -7.12 -1.73
N SER A 48 2.65 -6.33 -1.80
CA SER A 48 2.90 -5.38 -2.88
C SER A 48 4.36 -5.47 -3.35
N PRO A 49 4.66 -6.17 -4.44
CA PRO A 49 5.89 -5.92 -5.21
C PRO A 49 5.91 -4.45 -5.66
N VAL A 50 6.95 -3.73 -5.27
CA VAL A 50 7.14 -2.30 -5.54
C VAL A 50 8.34 -2.13 -6.46
N THR A 51 8.15 -1.51 -7.62
CA THR A 51 9.22 -1.17 -8.54
C THR A 51 9.56 0.32 -8.41
N MET A 52 10.80 0.62 -8.06
CA MET A 52 11.39 1.96 -8.13
C MET A 52 12.08 2.13 -9.48
N LYS A 53 11.66 3.11 -10.26
CA LYS A 53 12.25 3.44 -11.55
C LYS A 53 12.98 4.77 -11.46
N ALA A 54 14.29 4.74 -11.62
CA ALA A 54 15.13 5.91 -11.84
C ALA A 54 15.24 6.16 -13.35
N SER A 55 15.09 7.41 -13.78
CA SER A 55 15.20 7.80 -15.19
C SER A 55 16.05 9.07 -15.32
N TYR A 56 16.93 9.09 -16.32
CA TYR A 56 17.80 10.22 -16.66
C TYR A 56 18.07 10.23 -18.17
N ASP A 57 17.79 11.33 -18.84
CA ASP A 57 18.10 11.58 -20.26
C ASP A 57 17.72 10.42 -21.22
N GLY A 58 16.55 9.82 -21.00
CA GLY A 58 16.05 8.70 -21.80
C GLY A 58 16.42 7.31 -21.28
N ASP A 59 17.48 7.18 -20.50
CA ASP A 59 17.86 5.93 -19.84
C ASP A 59 17.03 5.67 -18.57
N SER A 60 16.87 4.41 -18.23
CA SER A 60 16.19 4.06 -16.98
C SER A 60 16.76 2.79 -16.35
N ALA A 61 16.83 2.81 -15.02
CA ALA A 61 17.14 1.66 -14.19
C ALA A 61 15.95 1.37 -13.26
N THR A 62 15.72 0.10 -12.97
CA THR A 62 14.65 -0.33 -12.06
C THR A 62 15.21 -1.12 -10.90
N GLU A 63 14.59 -0.96 -9.75
CA GLU A 63 14.87 -1.70 -8.54
C GLU A 63 13.57 -2.21 -7.94
N ASP A 64 13.51 -3.51 -7.64
CA ASP A 64 12.32 -4.13 -7.06
C ASP A 64 12.47 -4.34 -5.56
N LEU A 65 11.44 -3.97 -4.82
CA LEU A 65 11.32 -4.10 -3.38
C LEU A 65 10.07 -4.93 -3.05
N ASN A 66 10.06 -5.55 -1.87
CA ASN A 66 8.86 -6.19 -1.32
C ASN A 66 8.11 -5.22 -0.43
N GLY A 67 6.79 -5.28 -0.45
CA GLY A 67 5.93 -4.50 0.43
C GLY A 67 4.86 -5.35 1.08
N LEU A 68 4.53 -5.02 2.33
CA LEU A 68 3.39 -5.58 3.06
C LEU A 68 2.61 -4.43 3.68
N SER A 69 1.30 -4.41 3.52
CA SER A 69 0.46 -3.37 4.10
C SER A 69 -0.79 -3.93 4.77
N LEU A 70 -1.19 -3.24 5.84
CA LEU A 70 -2.49 -3.38 6.47
C LEU A 70 -3.33 -2.16 6.11
N ASN A 71 -4.53 -2.38 5.56
CA ASN A 71 -5.39 -1.32 5.08
C ASN A 71 -6.79 -1.44 5.72
N TRP A 72 -7.42 -0.30 5.92
CA TRP A 72 -8.83 -0.17 6.22
C TRP A 72 -9.46 0.80 5.22
N ALA A 73 -10.67 0.50 4.75
CA ALA A 73 -11.43 1.41 3.91
C ALA A 73 -12.92 1.29 4.18
N GLN A 74 -13.64 2.38 3.94
CA GLN A 74 -15.10 2.46 3.93
C GLN A 74 -15.57 2.78 2.52
N ALA A 75 -16.57 2.05 2.04
CA ALA A 75 -17.25 2.30 0.78
C ALA A 75 -18.67 2.78 1.05
N ARG A 76 -19.08 3.87 0.41
CA ARG A 76 -20.43 4.46 0.51
C ARG A 76 -21.07 4.49 -0.85
N LEU A 77 -22.30 4.05 -0.94
CA LEU A 77 -23.13 4.11 -2.15
C LEU A 77 -23.27 5.57 -2.60
N LEU A 78 -23.00 5.84 -3.86
CA LEU A 78 -23.13 7.18 -4.43
C LEU A 78 -24.51 7.48 -4.96
N THR A 79 -25.29 6.44 -5.34
CA THR A 79 -26.62 6.57 -5.90
C THR A 79 -27.43 5.30 -5.72
N ASP A 80 -28.71 5.42 -5.40
CA ASP A 80 -29.64 4.29 -5.22
C ASP A 80 -29.96 3.54 -6.52
N GLN A 81 -29.63 4.12 -7.67
CA GLN A 81 -29.95 3.55 -8.98
C GLN A 81 -28.89 2.56 -9.49
N LEU A 82 -27.64 2.75 -9.09
CA LEU A 82 -26.51 1.95 -9.54
C LEU A 82 -25.62 1.58 -8.36
N PRO A 83 -25.10 0.36 -8.30
CA PRO A 83 -24.20 -0.09 -7.23
C PRO A 83 -22.78 0.48 -7.40
N VAL A 84 -22.70 1.81 -7.46
CA VAL A 84 -21.47 2.60 -7.55
C VAL A 84 -21.15 3.18 -6.19
N TYR A 85 -19.93 2.96 -5.71
CA TYR A 85 -19.48 3.39 -4.39
C TYR A 85 -18.28 4.32 -4.49
N LEU A 86 -18.22 5.28 -3.57
CA LEU A 86 -17.00 6.00 -3.22
C LEU A 86 -16.34 5.26 -2.05
N GLN A 87 -15.15 4.73 -2.29
CA GLN A 87 -14.34 4.10 -1.26
C GLN A 87 -13.20 5.02 -0.87
N TYR A 88 -13.00 5.21 0.42
CA TYR A 88 -11.86 5.93 0.98
C TYR A 88 -11.34 5.20 2.22
N GLY A 89 -10.05 5.37 2.51
CA GLY A 89 -9.44 4.61 3.59
C GLY A 89 -8.07 5.10 3.99
N ALA A 90 -7.43 4.29 4.80
CA ALA A 90 -6.06 4.49 5.22
C ALA A 90 -5.36 3.14 5.37
N GLY A 91 -4.05 3.12 5.12
CA GLY A 91 -3.22 1.94 5.30
C GLY A 91 -1.81 2.30 5.71
N VAL A 92 -1.12 1.32 6.27
CA VAL A 92 0.31 1.41 6.59
C VAL A 92 1.04 0.33 5.83
N GLN A 93 2.05 0.72 5.06
CA GLN A 93 2.89 -0.18 4.26
C GLN A 93 4.32 -0.15 4.76
N PHE A 94 4.88 -1.32 4.99
CA PHE A 94 6.30 -1.54 5.17
C PHE A 94 6.89 -2.11 3.88
N THR A 95 7.93 -1.46 3.34
CA THR A 95 8.60 -1.88 2.10
C THR A 95 10.07 -2.14 2.40
N TRP A 96 10.62 -3.23 1.84
CA TRP A 96 12.01 -3.60 2.09
C TRP A 96 12.66 -4.29 0.89
N LYS A 97 13.97 -4.14 0.82
CA LYS A 97 14.87 -4.92 -0.03
C LYS A 97 16.15 -5.18 0.72
N THR A 98 16.76 -6.33 0.50
CA THR A 98 18.08 -6.66 1.00
C THR A 98 18.89 -7.26 -0.13
N ASP A 99 20.01 -6.63 -0.45
CA ASP A 99 21.01 -7.10 -1.39
C ASP A 99 22.29 -7.45 -0.62
N THR A 100 22.93 -8.55 -1.03
CA THR A 100 24.20 -8.97 -0.44
C THR A 100 25.15 -9.27 -1.58
N SER A 101 26.33 -8.66 -1.54
CA SER A 101 27.45 -8.95 -2.43
C SER A 101 28.64 -9.39 -1.59
N SER A 102 29.40 -10.37 -2.09
CA SER A 102 30.66 -10.81 -1.50
C SER A 102 31.76 -10.72 -2.54
N ASP A 103 32.94 -10.34 -2.07
CA ASP A 103 34.18 -10.43 -2.82
C ASP A 103 35.07 -11.44 -2.11
N ASP A 104 35.15 -12.64 -2.70
CA ASP A 104 35.88 -13.76 -2.09
C ASP A 104 37.40 -13.54 -2.10
N TYR A 105 37.91 -12.62 -2.94
CA TYR A 105 39.34 -12.33 -3.02
C TYR A 105 39.82 -11.48 -1.83
N TYR A 106 38.94 -10.57 -1.35
CA TYR A 106 39.24 -9.67 -0.22
C TYR A 106 38.54 -10.07 1.06
N ASP A 107 37.79 -11.19 1.08
CA ASP A 107 36.92 -11.64 2.20
C ASP A 107 36.01 -10.52 2.71
N VAL A 108 35.44 -9.76 1.77
CA VAL A 108 34.54 -8.64 2.07
C VAL A 108 33.12 -9.02 1.72
N LYS A 109 32.20 -8.86 2.69
CA LYS A 109 30.77 -9.03 2.50
C LYS A 109 30.04 -7.71 2.75
N VAL A 110 29.33 -7.21 1.73
CA VAL A 110 28.52 -5.99 1.82
C VAL A 110 27.05 -6.37 1.77
N LYS A 111 26.31 -6.02 2.82
CA LYS A 111 24.85 -6.18 2.91
C LYS A 111 24.20 -4.80 2.90
N ASN A 112 23.41 -4.51 1.87
CA ASN A 112 22.62 -3.30 1.77
C ASN A 112 21.14 -3.60 2.01
N THR A 113 20.48 -2.87 2.93
CA THR A 113 19.07 -3.03 3.25
C THR A 113 18.37 -1.69 3.12
N THR A 114 17.47 -1.60 2.16
CA THR A 114 16.59 -0.45 1.93
C THR A 114 15.24 -0.70 2.58
N THR A 115 14.72 0.27 3.33
CA THR A 115 13.41 0.16 4.00
C THR A 115 12.63 1.45 3.89
N PHE A 116 11.29 1.33 3.69
CA PHE A 116 10.35 2.46 3.78
C PHE A 116 9.17 2.08 4.68
N LEU A 117 8.68 3.07 5.44
CA LEU A 117 7.40 3.03 6.11
C LEU A 117 6.52 4.13 5.52
N THR A 118 5.38 3.74 4.98
CA THR A 118 4.49 4.63 4.22
C THR A 118 3.07 4.54 4.76
N VAL A 119 2.44 5.68 4.98
CA VAL A 119 0.98 5.79 5.18
C VAL A 119 0.34 6.02 3.82
N LYS A 120 -0.70 5.24 3.50
CA LYS A 120 -1.47 5.34 2.24
C LYS A 120 -2.87 5.81 2.54
N VAL A 121 -3.39 6.69 1.67
CA VAL A 121 -4.77 7.19 1.72
C VAL A 121 -5.38 7.00 0.33
N PRO A 122 -6.01 5.85 0.06
CA PRO A 122 -6.72 5.60 -1.19
C PRO A 122 -8.07 6.31 -1.23
N VAL A 123 -8.46 6.77 -2.43
CA VAL A 123 -9.82 7.23 -2.76
C VAL A 123 -10.19 6.62 -4.10
N ASN A 124 -11.21 5.77 -4.12
CA ASN A 124 -11.63 5.00 -5.29
C ASN A 124 -13.10 5.20 -5.61
N VAL A 125 -13.41 5.08 -6.88
CA VAL A 125 -14.76 4.73 -7.33
C VAL A 125 -14.75 3.24 -7.67
N LEU A 126 -15.69 2.50 -7.10
CA LEU A 126 -15.86 1.08 -7.37
C LEU A 126 -17.29 0.78 -7.80
N TYR A 127 -17.46 -0.26 -8.59
CA TYR A 127 -18.74 -0.80 -9.01
C TYR A 127 -18.90 -2.20 -8.47
N ASN A 128 -20.04 -2.52 -7.86
CA ASN A 128 -20.32 -3.84 -7.31
C ASN A 128 -21.17 -4.68 -8.28
N PHE A 129 -20.58 -5.63 -8.97
CA PHE A 129 -21.26 -6.64 -9.78
C PHE A 129 -21.60 -7.84 -8.91
N ALA A 130 -22.79 -7.87 -8.32
CA ALA A 130 -23.30 -9.05 -7.63
C ALA A 130 -23.69 -10.13 -8.67
N ILE A 131 -23.18 -11.37 -8.48
CA ILE A 131 -23.49 -12.49 -9.36
C ILE A 131 -24.80 -13.13 -8.89
N PRO A 132 -25.87 -13.14 -9.73
CA PRO A 132 -27.18 -13.64 -9.33
C PRO A 132 -27.14 -15.08 -8.84
N ASN A 133 -27.92 -15.39 -7.79
CA ASN A 133 -28.03 -16.69 -7.15
C ASN A 133 -26.73 -17.24 -6.52
N THR A 134 -25.77 -16.35 -6.26
CA THR A 134 -24.54 -16.69 -5.52
C THR A 134 -24.28 -15.61 -4.46
N ASN A 135 -23.33 -15.89 -3.55
CA ASN A 135 -22.81 -14.91 -2.60
C ASN A 135 -21.51 -14.25 -3.12
N LEU A 136 -21.32 -14.31 -4.45
CA LEU A 136 -20.13 -13.73 -5.09
C LEU A 136 -20.41 -12.34 -5.62
N SER A 137 -19.45 -11.46 -5.47
CA SER A 137 -19.42 -10.14 -6.11
C SER A 137 -18.06 -9.87 -6.72
N VAL A 138 -18.06 -9.13 -7.83
CA VAL A 138 -16.83 -8.62 -8.47
C VAL A 138 -16.89 -7.11 -8.40
N MET A 139 -15.86 -6.48 -7.84
CA MET A 139 -15.82 -5.04 -7.59
C MET A 139 -14.58 -4.43 -8.24
N PRO A 140 -14.63 -4.08 -9.55
CA PRO A 140 -13.60 -3.27 -10.17
C PRO A 140 -13.58 -1.88 -9.55
N TYR A 141 -12.39 -1.30 -9.44
CA TYR A 141 -12.20 0.05 -8.94
C TYR A 141 -11.12 0.81 -9.71
N VAL A 142 -11.24 2.13 -9.67
CA VAL A 142 -10.23 3.06 -10.15
C VAL A 142 -10.20 4.27 -9.22
N GLY A 143 -9.03 4.85 -9.00
CA GLY A 143 -8.91 5.99 -8.11
C GLY A 143 -7.52 6.57 -7.98
N LEU A 144 -7.35 7.32 -6.91
CA LEU A 144 -6.11 7.98 -6.52
C LEU A 144 -5.60 7.40 -5.20
N ASN A 145 -4.30 7.44 -5.00
CA ASN A 145 -3.64 7.01 -3.78
C ASN A 145 -2.59 8.04 -3.36
N ALA A 146 -2.87 8.74 -2.27
CA ALA A 146 -1.87 9.60 -1.64
C ALA A 146 -0.99 8.76 -0.70
N GLN A 147 0.33 8.95 -0.79
CA GLN A 147 1.32 8.23 0.00
C GLN A 147 2.17 9.23 0.79
N ILE A 148 2.31 8.99 2.09
CA ILE A 148 3.14 9.78 2.99
C ILE A 148 4.24 8.88 3.54
N HIS A 149 5.46 9.08 3.07
CA HIS A 149 6.62 8.33 3.53
C HIS A 149 7.07 8.85 4.89
N VAL A 150 6.84 8.05 5.93
CA VAL A 150 7.19 8.39 7.33
C VAL A 150 8.68 8.15 7.56
N LEU A 151 9.17 7.00 7.10
CA LEU A 151 10.56 6.59 7.17
C LEU A 151 11.03 6.11 5.79
N GLY A 152 12.29 6.36 5.48
CA GLY A 152 12.98 5.82 4.33
C GLY A 152 14.47 5.84 4.63
N GLN A 153 15.08 4.67 4.66
CA GLN A 153 16.49 4.54 5.01
C GLN A 153 17.18 3.43 4.22
N SER A 154 18.44 3.62 3.97
CA SER A 154 19.38 2.59 3.56
C SER A 154 20.32 2.30 4.71
N LYS A 155 20.54 1.01 4.97
CA LYS A 155 21.51 0.50 5.94
C LYS A 155 22.51 -0.37 5.19
N THR A 156 23.78 0.05 5.15
CA THR A 156 24.88 -0.72 4.59
C THR A 156 25.68 -1.31 5.72
N THR A 157 25.89 -2.62 5.70
CA THR A 157 26.76 -3.33 6.65
C THR A 157 27.88 -3.99 5.86
N THR A 158 29.11 -3.57 6.11
CA THR A 158 30.32 -4.17 5.53
C THR A 158 30.94 -5.07 6.61
N THR A 159 31.19 -6.31 6.26
CA THR A 159 31.93 -7.26 7.07
C THR A 159 33.26 -7.52 6.40
N TYR A 160 34.33 -7.28 7.09
CA TYR A 160 35.71 -7.47 6.65
C TYR A 160 36.41 -8.34 7.67
N GLU A 161 36.87 -9.53 7.29
CA GLU A 161 37.35 -10.57 8.18
C GLU A 161 36.33 -10.84 9.32
N ASP A 162 36.50 -10.41 10.53
CA ASP A 162 35.54 -10.53 11.64
C ASP A 162 34.98 -9.18 12.12
N GLU A 163 35.41 -8.08 11.50
CA GLU A 163 34.94 -6.74 11.84
C GLU A 163 33.69 -6.35 11.05
N LYS A 164 32.76 -5.66 11.72
CA LYS A 164 31.52 -5.17 11.11
C LYS A 164 31.39 -3.67 11.24
N GLU A 165 31.34 -3.00 10.11
CA GLU A 165 31.04 -1.59 10.03
C GLU A 165 29.60 -1.39 9.51
N THR A 166 28.84 -0.50 10.14
CA THR A 166 27.47 -0.22 9.74
C THR A 166 27.28 1.27 9.54
N SER A 167 26.88 1.65 8.32
CA SER A 167 26.44 2.99 7.97
C SER A 167 24.93 3.02 7.71
N LYS A 168 24.27 4.13 8.07
CA LYS A 168 22.85 4.37 7.82
C LYS A 168 22.69 5.73 7.16
N MET A 169 21.83 5.80 6.16
CA MET A 169 21.47 7.00 5.41
C MET A 169 19.94 7.13 5.36
N SER A 170 19.42 8.29 5.69
CA SER A 170 17.98 8.59 5.55
C SER A 170 17.71 9.33 4.24
N TYR A 171 16.78 8.80 3.43
CA TYR A 171 16.36 9.44 2.18
C TYR A 171 15.61 10.75 2.36
N PHE A 172 15.16 11.06 3.59
CA PHE A 172 14.35 12.23 3.90
C PHE A 172 15.06 13.25 4.81
N SER A 173 16.37 13.07 5.06
CA SER A 173 17.19 13.96 5.87
C SER A 173 18.08 14.81 4.98
N LYS A 174 18.14 16.11 5.25
CA LYS A 174 19.10 17.03 4.62
C LYS A 174 20.53 16.84 5.15
N ASP A 175 20.68 16.19 6.31
CA ASP A 175 21.99 15.89 6.86
C ASP A 175 22.66 14.72 6.10
N ASP A 176 21.84 13.84 5.51
CA ASP A 176 22.30 12.64 4.80
C ASP A 176 22.30 12.82 3.27
N MET A 177 21.47 13.75 2.75
CA MET A 177 21.30 13.99 1.31
C MET A 177 21.17 15.49 1.05
N GLU A 178 21.89 16.01 0.05
CA GLU A 178 21.79 17.41 -0.40
C GLU A 178 20.36 17.73 -0.85
N ASP A 179 19.77 16.82 -1.67
CA ASP A 179 18.40 16.88 -2.13
C ASP A 179 17.60 15.66 -1.62
N PRO A 180 16.88 15.76 -0.50
CA PRO A 180 16.12 14.65 0.05
C PRO A 180 14.88 14.30 -0.79
N TYR A 181 14.44 13.04 -0.70
CA TYR A 181 13.23 12.56 -1.34
C TYR A 181 11.98 13.25 -0.79
N LYS A 182 10.94 13.32 -1.62
CA LYS A 182 9.64 13.86 -1.23
C LYS A 182 8.92 12.87 -0.31
N ARG A 183 8.42 13.38 0.81
CA ARG A 183 7.61 12.57 1.72
C ARG A 183 6.20 12.31 1.19
N PHE A 184 5.66 13.23 0.41
CA PHE A 184 4.32 13.13 -0.17
C PHE A 184 4.40 12.79 -1.66
N VAL A 185 3.72 11.69 -2.05
CA VAL A 185 3.62 11.22 -3.43
C VAL A 185 2.16 10.90 -3.73
N LEU A 186 1.71 11.33 -4.90
CA LEU A 186 0.39 10.99 -5.43
C LEU A 186 0.54 9.94 -6.53
N GLY A 187 -0.30 8.92 -6.48
CA GLY A 187 -0.44 7.87 -7.48
C GLY A 187 -1.88 7.72 -7.96
N TRP A 188 -2.06 7.09 -9.10
CA TRP A 188 -3.34 6.54 -9.54
C TRP A 188 -3.38 5.06 -9.27
N GLN A 189 -4.58 4.50 -9.17
CA GLN A 189 -4.73 3.06 -8.96
C GLN A 189 -5.93 2.50 -9.72
N ILE A 190 -5.79 1.24 -10.12
CA ILE A 190 -6.83 0.45 -10.76
C ILE A 190 -6.74 -0.98 -10.26
N GLY A 191 -7.88 -1.65 -10.12
CA GLY A 191 -7.90 -3.03 -9.70
C GLY A 191 -9.29 -3.62 -9.65
N ALA A 192 -9.37 -4.82 -9.08
CA ALA A 192 -10.64 -5.49 -8.82
C ALA A 192 -10.54 -6.33 -7.55
N MET A 193 -11.65 -6.42 -6.85
CA MET A 193 -11.85 -7.34 -5.72
C MET A 193 -12.91 -8.36 -6.10
N VAL A 194 -12.73 -9.60 -5.67
CA VAL A 194 -13.75 -10.65 -5.74
C VAL A 194 -14.10 -11.03 -4.31
N SER A 195 -15.35 -10.87 -3.93
CA SER A 195 -15.82 -11.23 -2.60
C SER A 195 -16.71 -12.46 -2.63
N TYR A 196 -16.60 -13.26 -1.59
CA TYR A 196 -17.50 -14.34 -1.24
C TYR A 196 -17.95 -14.15 0.21
N GLU A 197 -19.23 -13.89 0.39
CA GLU A 197 -19.76 -13.47 1.71
C GLU A 197 -18.98 -12.28 2.26
N LYS A 198 -18.32 -12.46 3.40
CA LYS A 198 -17.52 -11.44 4.09
C LYS A 198 -16.02 -11.44 3.71
N TYR A 199 -15.56 -12.43 2.95
CA TYR A 199 -14.15 -12.51 2.56
C TYR A 199 -13.96 -11.96 1.16
N PHE A 200 -12.80 -11.37 0.89
CA PHE A 200 -12.45 -10.98 -0.46
C PHE A 200 -10.97 -11.20 -0.74
N VAL A 201 -10.69 -11.39 -2.02
CA VAL A 201 -9.36 -11.30 -2.61
C VAL A 201 -9.33 -10.18 -3.62
N GLY A 202 -8.22 -9.47 -3.71
CA GLY A 202 -8.08 -8.35 -4.62
C GLY A 202 -6.76 -8.39 -5.38
N ILE A 203 -6.79 -7.83 -6.58
CA ILE A 203 -5.60 -7.52 -7.36
C ILE A 203 -5.71 -6.08 -7.85
N GLY A 204 -4.60 -5.35 -7.80
CA GLY A 204 -4.57 -3.96 -8.26
C GLY A 204 -3.17 -3.54 -8.71
N TYR A 205 -3.14 -2.40 -9.36
CA TYR A 205 -1.92 -1.73 -9.78
C TYR A 205 -1.97 -0.26 -9.37
N ASN A 206 -0.88 0.24 -8.80
CA ASN A 206 -0.68 1.65 -8.50
C ASN A 206 0.44 2.18 -9.38
N GLY A 207 0.14 3.24 -10.13
CA GLY A 207 1.09 3.95 -10.95
C GLY A 207 1.38 5.36 -10.39
N PRO A 208 2.53 5.96 -10.73
CA PRO A 208 2.90 7.29 -10.25
C PRO A 208 2.13 8.39 -10.98
N VAL A 209 1.66 9.39 -10.22
CA VAL A 209 1.26 10.72 -10.73
C VAL A 209 2.39 11.71 -10.47
N THR A 210 2.99 11.65 -9.28
CA THR A 210 4.14 12.47 -8.90
C THR A 210 5.38 11.61 -8.67
N SER A 211 6.55 12.22 -8.78
CA SER A 211 7.83 11.53 -8.54
C SER A 211 8.20 11.60 -7.05
N LEU A 212 8.79 10.51 -6.54
CA LEU A 212 9.40 10.44 -5.21
C LEU A 212 10.60 11.39 -5.11
N TYR A 213 11.38 11.49 -6.21
CA TYR A 213 12.48 12.43 -6.36
C TYR A 213 12.47 13.02 -7.76
N LYS A 214 12.85 14.31 -7.89
CA LYS A 214 13.05 14.96 -9.19
C LYS A 214 14.04 16.11 -9.03
N ASN A 215 15.11 16.05 -9.81
CA ASN A 215 16.11 17.13 -9.95
C ASN A 215 16.51 17.21 -11.44
N GLY A 216 16.16 18.31 -12.10
CA GLY A 216 16.34 18.45 -13.55
C GLY A 216 15.62 17.34 -14.32
N ASP A 217 16.40 16.62 -15.15
CA ASP A 217 15.93 15.47 -15.96
C ASP A 217 15.97 14.14 -15.20
N PHE A 218 16.63 14.09 -14.03
CA PHE A 218 16.63 12.91 -13.18
C PHE A 218 15.37 12.84 -12.34
N LYS A 219 14.70 11.67 -12.38
CA LYS A 219 13.49 11.41 -11.58
C LYS A 219 13.46 9.98 -11.07
N ILE A 220 12.88 9.81 -9.88
CA ILE A 220 12.57 8.49 -9.30
C ILE A 220 11.06 8.40 -9.11
N GLN A 221 10.46 7.35 -9.65
CA GLN A 221 9.05 7.06 -9.55
C GLN A 221 8.84 5.66 -8.99
N THR A 222 7.72 5.44 -8.30
CA THR A 222 7.36 4.13 -7.74
C THR A 222 6.06 3.65 -8.35
N SER A 223 6.01 2.37 -8.69
CA SER A 223 4.80 1.65 -9.07
C SER A 223 4.72 0.35 -8.28
N GLN A 224 3.52 -0.21 -8.13
CA GLN A 224 3.34 -1.47 -7.40
C GLN A 224 2.14 -2.26 -7.90
N VAL A 225 2.27 -3.57 -7.88
CA VAL A 225 1.16 -4.52 -7.97
C VAL A 225 0.71 -4.83 -6.55
N ASN A 226 -0.59 -4.93 -6.32
CA ASN A 226 -1.17 -5.25 -5.01
C ASN A 226 -1.94 -6.56 -5.09
N ILE A 227 -1.69 -7.46 -4.16
CA ILE A 227 -2.44 -8.70 -3.98
C ILE A 227 -2.99 -8.66 -2.56
N SER A 228 -4.31 -8.56 -2.43
CA SER A 228 -4.99 -8.32 -1.15
C SER A 228 -5.82 -9.52 -0.73
N LEU A 229 -5.85 -9.77 0.56
CA LEU A 229 -6.78 -10.70 1.21
C LEU A 229 -7.42 -9.97 2.39
N GLY A 230 -8.75 -9.98 2.48
CA GLY A 230 -9.42 -9.21 3.50
C GLY A 230 -10.83 -9.68 3.83
N ILE A 231 -11.43 -8.91 4.74
CA ILE A 231 -12.81 -9.08 5.19
C ILE A 231 -13.61 -7.80 4.94
N MET A 232 -14.88 -7.99 4.69
CA MET A 232 -15.89 -6.96 4.46
C MET A 232 -16.97 -7.06 5.55
N PHE A 233 -17.41 -5.92 6.10
CA PHE A 233 -18.42 -5.88 7.18
C PHE A 233 -19.12 -4.53 7.24
#